data_a3d9a7a3030b0435fd2abdaf7cff0df9
#
_entry.id   a3d9a7a3030b0435fd2abdaf7cff0df9
#
_cell.length_a   1.000
_cell.length_b   1.000
_cell.length_c   1.000
_cell.angle_alpha   90.00
_cell.angle_beta   90.00
_cell.angle_gamma   90.00
#
_symmetry.space_group_name_H-M   'P 1'
#
loop_
_entity.id
_entity.type
_entity.pdbx_description
1 polymer ?
#
loop_
_entity_poly.entity_id
_entity_poly.type
_entity_poly.pdbx_seq_one_letter_code
_entity_poly.pdbx_strand_id
1 'polypeptide(L)'
;MSVKQTIPVKLTPENKCSFCPGTKCCNYITQEIDTPRSKDDFDHLLWQLGHENIQAYKDEDGWFLVVMTRCTHLQGDGNCGIYETRPQVCRDYSNDYCEFDAPAEEGFEFYFRNYQELDKYCRKRFKGWDKRFK
;
A
#
# COMPACT_ATOMS: atom_id res chain seq x y z
N MET A 1 1.13 8.87 8.51
CA MET A 1 1.42 8.61 9.92
C MET A 1 2.48 9.57 10.40
N SER A 2 2.29 10.11 11.57
CA SER A 2 3.25 11.03 12.15
C SER A 2 3.97 10.36 13.31
N VAL A 3 5.28 10.38 13.29
CA VAL A 3 6.10 9.87 14.38
C VAL A 3 6.89 11.03 14.96
N LYS A 4 6.68 11.31 16.23
CA LYS A 4 7.45 12.33 16.92
C LYS A 4 8.62 11.68 17.62
N GLN A 5 9.80 12.05 17.22
CA GLN A 5 11.01 11.59 17.85
C GLN A 5 11.31 12.48 19.06
N THR A 6 11.14 11.90 20.25
CA THR A 6 11.49 12.61 21.48
C THR A 6 12.89 12.28 21.95
N ILE A 7 13.48 11.25 21.37
CA ILE A 7 14.83 10.80 21.68
C ILE A 7 15.80 11.50 20.76
N PRO A 8 16.87 12.13 21.26
CA PRO A 8 17.85 12.81 20.41
C PRO A 8 18.75 11.83 19.67
N VAL A 9 18.16 10.94 18.89
CA VAL A 9 18.86 9.94 18.09
C VAL A 9 18.77 10.34 16.64
N LYS A 10 19.90 10.39 15.96
CA LYS A 10 19.94 10.65 14.55
C LYS A 10 19.49 9.42 13.78
N LEU A 11 18.47 9.56 12.95
CA LEU A 11 18.00 8.47 12.10
C LEU A 11 18.95 8.27 10.93
N THR A 12 19.33 7.05 10.70
CA THR A 12 20.16 6.64 9.55
C THR A 12 19.43 5.54 8.79
N PRO A 13 19.83 5.25 7.54
CA PRO A 13 19.21 4.14 6.81
C PRO A 13 19.29 2.81 7.57
N GLU A 14 20.32 2.62 8.37
CA GLU A 14 20.51 1.37 9.12
C GLU A 14 19.58 1.23 10.31
N ASN A 15 19.19 2.34 10.95
CA ASN A 15 18.40 2.27 12.18
C ASN A 15 16.98 2.79 12.04
N LYS A 16 16.61 3.36 10.89
CA LYS A 16 15.30 3.97 10.70
C LYS A 16 14.15 3.01 11.00
N CYS A 17 14.26 1.77 10.56
CA CYS A 17 13.23 0.76 10.76
C CYS A 17 12.99 0.44 12.24
N SER A 18 14.02 0.54 13.07
CA SER A 18 13.88 0.31 14.50
C SER A 18 13.05 1.36 15.19
N PHE A 19 12.98 2.56 14.61
CA PHE A 19 12.20 3.67 15.14
C PHE A 19 10.86 3.86 14.45
N CYS A 20 10.58 3.10 13.40
CA CYS A 20 9.34 3.22 12.65
C CYS A 20 8.23 2.42 13.34
N PRO A 21 7.24 3.07 13.96
CA PRO A 21 6.15 2.34 14.59
C PRO A 21 5.30 1.65 13.53
N GLY A 22 4.99 0.38 13.77
CA GLY A 22 4.18 -0.41 12.86
C GLY A 22 4.91 -0.95 11.64
N THR A 23 6.17 -0.55 11.42
CA THR A 23 7.00 -1.06 10.31
C THR A 23 6.21 -1.24 9.03
N LYS A 24 5.64 -0.15 8.51
CA LYS A 24 4.68 -0.18 7.40
C LYS A 24 5.17 -0.96 6.19
N CYS A 25 6.45 -0.85 5.84
CA CYS A 25 7.01 -1.54 4.68
C CYS A 25 7.03 -3.06 4.82
N CYS A 26 6.83 -3.59 6.03
CA CYS A 26 6.76 -5.03 6.29
C CYS A 26 5.33 -5.51 6.53
N ASN A 27 4.33 -4.64 6.39
CA ASN A 27 2.95 -4.97 6.69
C ASN A 27 2.03 -4.95 5.48
N TYR A 28 2.59 -4.77 4.30
CA TYR A 28 1.82 -4.89 3.07
C TYR A 28 2.76 -5.13 1.89
N ILE A 29 2.18 -5.60 0.80
CA ILE A 29 2.85 -5.68 -0.49
C ILE A 29 2.00 -4.97 -1.53
N THR A 30 2.63 -4.50 -2.59
CA THR A 30 1.93 -3.89 -3.71
C THR A 30 2.21 -4.66 -4.99
N GLN A 31 1.24 -4.64 -5.89
CA GLN A 31 1.39 -5.23 -7.21
C GLN A 31 0.85 -4.26 -8.24
N GLU A 32 1.68 -3.91 -9.22
CA GLU A 32 1.21 -3.07 -10.31
C GLU A 32 0.15 -3.81 -11.11
N ILE A 33 -0.92 -3.10 -11.47
CA ILE A 33 -2.00 -3.65 -12.30
C ILE A 33 -2.19 -2.74 -13.50
N ASP A 34 -2.80 -3.29 -14.55
CA ASP A 34 -3.16 -2.49 -15.70
C ASP A 34 -4.19 -1.44 -15.31
N THR A 35 -4.11 -0.28 -15.95
CA THR A 35 -5.07 0.79 -15.70
C THR A 35 -6.49 0.31 -16.00
N PRO A 36 -7.40 0.26 -15.01
CA PRO A 36 -8.78 -0.10 -15.28
C PRO A 36 -9.46 1.03 -16.05
N ARG A 37 -10.16 0.70 -17.13
CA ARG A 37 -10.78 1.69 -18.00
C ARG A 37 -12.27 1.44 -18.22
N SER A 38 -12.65 0.19 -18.34
CA SER A 38 -14.02 -0.20 -18.65
C SER A 38 -14.79 -0.64 -17.40
N LYS A 39 -16.09 -0.78 -17.55
CA LYS A 39 -16.92 -1.34 -16.48
C LYS A 39 -16.43 -2.74 -16.10
N ASP A 40 -16.03 -3.54 -17.08
CA ASP A 40 -15.52 -4.89 -16.82
C ASP A 40 -14.25 -4.85 -16.00
N ASP A 41 -13.34 -3.92 -16.30
CA ASP A 41 -12.09 -3.78 -15.56
C ASP A 41 -12.36 -3.42 -14.11
N PHE A 42 -13.26 -2.48 -13.87
CA PHE A 42 -13.61 -2.06 -12.52
C PHE A 42 -14.42 -3.12 -11.77
N ASP A 43 -15.23 -3.89 -12.49
CA ASP A 43 -15.94 -5.01 -11.87
C ASP A 43 -14.96 -6.06 -11.36
N HIS A 44 -13.93 -6.35 -12.14
CA HIS A 44 -12.87 -7.26 -11.71
C HIS A 44 -12.13 -6.73 -10.48
N LEU A 45 -11.81 -5.44 -10.48
CA LEU A 45 -11.14 -4.81 -9.35
C LEU A 45 -12.01 -4.85 -8.10
N LEU A 46 -13.33 -4.65 -8.26
CA LEU A 46 -14.28 -4.79 -7.15
C LEU A 46 -14.24 -6.18 -6.53
N TRP A 47 -14.18 -7.21 -7.38
CA TRP A 47 -14.04 -8.58 -6.89
C TRP A 47 -12.80 -8.71 -6.00
N GLN A 48 -11.68 -8.14 -6.42
CA GLN A 48 -10.46 -8.18 -5.64
C GLN A 48 -10.61 -7.46 -4.31
N LEU A 49 -11.19 -6.25 -4.32
CA LEU A 49 -11.38 -5.46 -3.09
C LEU A 49 -12.49 -6.00 -2.19
N GLY A 50 -13.29 -6.95 -2.68
CA GLY A 50 -14.23 -7.68 -1.86
C GLY A 50 -13.57 -8.63 -0.87
N HIS A 51 -12.28 -8.85 -1.02
CA HIS A 51 -11.53 -9.70 -0.10
C HIS A 51 -10.91 -8.87 1.01
N GLU A 52 -10.82 -9.47 2.18
CA GLU A 52 -10.19 -8.78 3.32
C GLU A 52 -8.75 -8.42 3.00
N ASN A 53 -8.32 -7.27 3.50
CA ASN A 53 -6.95 -6.81 3.41
C ASN A 53 -6.48 -6.44 2.01
N ILE A 54 -7.39 -6.31 1.04
CA ILE A 54 -7.06 -5.88 -0.31
C ILE A 54 -7.54 -4.44 -0.51
N GLN A 55 -6.62 -3.60 -0.96
CA GLN A 55 -6.88 -2.19 -1.27
C GLN A 55 -6.31 -1.88 -2.64
N ALA A 56 -6.59 -0.71 -3.15
CA ALA A 56 -6.04 -0.27 -4.44
C ALA A 56 -5.80 1.23 -4.42
N TYR A 57 -4.80 1.67 -5.19
CA TYR A 57 -4.56 3.09 -5.34
C TYR A 57 -4.04 3.42 -6.72
N LYS A 58 -4.11 4.71 -7.07
CA LYS A 58 -3.48 5.27 -8.25
C LYS A 58 -2.58 6.41 -7.84
N ASP A 59 -1.36 6.40 -8.33
CA ASP A 59 -0.44 7.52 -8.21
C ASP A 59 0.10 7.89 -9.61
N GLU A 60 1.16 8.68 -9.64
CA GLU A 60 1.74 9.12 -10.92
C GLU A 60 2.31 7.97 -11.76
N ASP A 61 2.66 6.86 -11.12
CA ASP A 61 3.23 5.69 -11.80
C ASP A 61 2.18 4.71 -12.30
N GLY A 62 0.93 4.87 -11.91
CA GLY A 62 -0.16 4.03 -12.38
C GLY A 62 -1.02 3.48 -11.25
N TRP A 63 -1.61 2.31 -11.51
CA TRP A 63 -2.53 1.65 -10.60
C TRP A 63 -1.86 0.46 -9.91
N PHE A 64 -2.14 0.33 -8.63
CA PHE A 64 -1.53 -0.71 -7.79
C PHE A 64 -2.56 -1.36 -6.89
N LEU A 65 -2.42 -2.66 -6.73
CA LEU A 65 -3.16 -3.41 -5.72
C LEU A 65 -2.30 -3.47 -4.47
N VAL A 66 -2.94 -3.31 -3.32
CA VAL A 66 -2.25 -3.39 -2.02
C VAL A 66 -2.80 -4.59 -1.26
N VAL A 67 -1.90 -5.46 -0.83
CA VAL A 67 -2.28 -6.60 0.01
C VAL A 67 -1.72 -6.34 1.41
N MET A 68 -2.62 -6.12 2.36
CA MET A 68 -2.25 -5.85 3.75
C MET A 68 -1.91 -7.18 4.41
N THR A 69 -0.63 -7.48 4.44
CA THR A 69 -0.14 -8.73 4.98
C THR A 69 1.20 -8.50 5.66
N ARG A 70 1.39 -9.15 6.78
CA ARG A 70 2.61 -8.99 7.54
C ARG A 70 3.69 -9.91 6.98
N CYS A 71 4.90 -9.38 6.82
CA CYS A 71 6.05 -10.20 6.47
C CYS A 71 6.35 -11.18 7.59
N THR A 72 6.54 -12.46 7.25
CA THR A 72 6.80 -13.50 8.26
C THR A 72 8.16 -13.33 8.94
N HIS A 73 9.05 -12.53 8.35
CA HIS A 73 10.39 -12.27 8.91
C HIS A 73 10.44 -11.05 9.79
N LEU A 74 9.31 -10.33 9.93
CA LEU A 74 9.25 -9.18 10.84
C LEU A 74 9.27 -9.66 12.28
N GLN A 75 10.23 -9.15 13.04
CA GLN A 75 10.39 -9.49 14.45
C GLN A 75 9.52 -8.59 15.34
N GLY A 76 9.33 -9.01 16.58
CA GLY A 76 8.53 -8.26 17.53
C GLY A 76 9.06 -6.87 17.85
N ASP A 77 10.36 -6.65 17.68
CA ASP A 77 10.99 -5.34 17.90
C ASP A 77 10.92 -4.43 16.67
N GLY A 78 10.28 -4.89 15.59
CA GLY A 78 10.14 -4.10 14.37
C GLY A 78 11.28 -4.25 13.38
N ASN A 79 12.25 -5.10 13.66
CA ASN A 79 13.39 -5.34 12.78
C ASN A 79 13.12 -6.51 11.85
N CYS A 80 13.80 -6.51 10.70
CA CYS A 80 13.72 -7.60 9.74
C CYS A 80 14.64 -8.74 10.20
N GLY A 81 14.08 -9.95 10.37
CA GLY A 81 14.85 -11.11 10.81
C GLY A 81 15.83 -11.63 9.78
N ILE A 82 15.67 -11.23 8.51
CA ILE A 82 16.57 -11.62 7.42
C ILE A 82 17.18 -10.41 6.74
N TYR A 83 17.45 -9.36 7.51
CA TYR A 83 17.86 -8.06 6.94
C TYR A 83 18.98 -8.20 5.91
N GLU A 84 20.00 -9.00 6.20
CA GLU A 84 21.15 -9.14 5.31
C GLU A 84 20.87 -9.99 4.07
N THR A 85 19.87 -10.85 4.13
CA THR A 85 19.52 -11.77 3.05
C THR A 85 18.16 -11.49 2.45
N ARG A 86 17.59 -10.32 2.72
CA ARG A 86 16.25 -9.96 2.24
C ARG A 86 16.20 -9.91 0.71
N PRO A 87 15.03 -10.18 0.12
CA PRO A 87 14.84 -10.11 -1.32
C PRO A 87 15.20 -8.75 -1.90
N GLN A 88 15.48 -8.71 -3.20
CA GLN A 88 15.88 -7.48 -3.88
C GLN A 88 14.83 -6.37 -3.74
N VAL A 89 13.55 -6.72 -3.79
CA VAL A 89 12.46 -5.73 -3.59
C VAL A 89 12.63 -5.00 -2.27
N CYS A 90 12.96 -5.71 -1.19
CA CYS A 90 13.18 -5.10 0.10
C CYS A 90 14.41 -4.21 0.13
N ARG A 91 15.43 -4.59 -0.65
CA ARG A 91 16.67 -3.81 -0.75
C ARG A 91 16.47 -2.54 -1.57
N ASP A 92 15.62 -2.61 -2.58
CA ASP A 92 15.30 -1.47 -3.44
C ASP A 92 14.41 -0.46 -2.73
N TYR A 93 13.71 -0.88 -1.68
CA TYR A 93 12.89 0.01 -0.86
C TYR A 93 13.82 0.87 -0.01
N SER A 94 13.99 2.12 -0.41
CA SER A 94 14.97 3.00 0.21
C SER A 94 14.55 3.45 1.60
N ASN A 95 15.42 3.21 2.58
CA ASN A 95 15.23 3.75 3.92
C ASN A 95 15.45 5.26 3.98
N ASP A 96 16.06 5.83 2.94
CA ASP A 96 16.25 7.27 2.85
C ASP A 96 14.94 7.98 2.51
N TYR A 97 14.01 7.27 1.89
CA TYR A 97 12.72 7.83 1.48
C TYR A 97 11.62 6.78 1.60
N CYS A 98 11.16 6.57 2.83
CA CYS A 98 10.11 5.59 3.13
C CYS A 98 8.91 6.28 3.80
N GLU A 99 7.88 5.50 4.13
CA GLU A 99 6.67 6.03 4.78
C GLU A 99 6.93 6.67 6.14
N PHE A 100 8.09 6.40 6.75
CA PHE A 100 8.49 7.07 7.96
C PHE A 100 8.74 8.56 7.72
N ASP A 101 9.26 8.91 6.53
CA ASP A 101 9.60 10.30 6.20
C ASP A 101 8.37 11.10 5.75
N ALA A 102 7.41 10.44 5.06
CA ALA A 102 6.21 11.10 4.57
C ALA A 102 5.06 10.11 4.50
N PRO A 103 3.83 10.55 4.79
CA PRO A 103 2.66 9.70 4.61
C PRO A 103 2.51 9.30 3.14
N ALA A 104 2.29 8.01 2.91
CA ALA A 104 2.14 7.50 1.55
C ALA A 104 0.93 8.10 0.84
N GLU A 105 -0.11 8.42 1.60
CA GLU A 105 -1.36 8.96 1.06
C GLU A 105 -1.20 10.29 0.34
N GLU A 106 -0.14 11.04 0.64
CA GLU A 106 0.09 12.32 -0.01
C GLU A 106 0.37 12.22 -1.50
N GLY A 107 0.86 11.06 -1.95
CA GLY A 107 1.19 10.85 -3.35
C GLY A 107 0.08 10.25 -4.19
N PHE A 108 -1.08 9.97 -3.61
CA PHE A 108 -2.13 9.22 -4.31
C PHE A 108 -3.17 10.14 -4.94
N GLU A 109 -3.52 9.86 -6.19
CA GLU A 109 -4.67 10.49 -6.85
C GLU A 109 -5.96 9.86 -6.36
N PHE A 110 -5.96 8.53 -6.21
CA PHE A 110 -7.06 7.75 -5.67
C PHE A 110 -6.52 6.74 -4.68
N TYR A 111 -7.30 6.49 -3.63
CA TYR A 111 -7.01 5.40 -2.70
C TYR A 111 -8.32 4.79 -2.26
N PHE A 112 -8.50 3.51 -2.53
CA PHE A 112 -9.70 2.75 -2.20
C PHE A 112 -9.34 1.72 -1.12
N ARG A 113 -9.87 1.91 0.07
CA ARG A 113 -9.56 1.06 1.23
C ARG A 113 -10.39 -0.19 1.29
N ASN A 114 -11.53 -0.22 0.58
CA ASN A 114 -12.45 -1.34 0.65
C ASN A 114 -13.37 -1.34 -0.56
N TYR A 115 -14.19 -2.38 -0.63
CA TYR A 115 -15.17 -2.57 -1.70
C TYR A 115 -16.09 -1.37 -1.84
N GLN A 116 -16.60 -0.88 -0.71
CA GLN A 116 -17.60 0.19 -0.71
C GLN A 116 -17.06 1.49 -1.29
N GLU A 117 -15.82 1.83 -0.99
CA GLU A 117 -15.20 3.04 -1.52
C GLU A 117 -15.03 2.97 -3.04
N LEU A 118 -14.62 1.81 -3.54
CA LEU A 118 -14.48 1.61 -4.98
C LEU A 118 -15.82 1.60 -5.68
N ASP A 119 -16.82 0.91 -5.11
CA ASP A 119 -18.17 0.87 -5.67
C ASP A 119 -18.76 2.27 -5.79
N LYS A 120 -18.56 3.09 -4.78
CA LYS A 120 -19.03 4.48 -4.80
C LYS A 120 -18.40 5.27 -5.95
N TYR A 121 -17.12 5.08 -6.16
CA TYR A 121 -16.42 5.72 -7.28
C TYR A 121 -16.98 5.26 -8.63
N CYS A 122 -17.21 3.96 -8.78
CA CYS A 122 -17.74 3.39 -10.02
C CYS A 122 -19.14 3.91 -10.34
N ARG A 123 -19.99 4.07 -9.33
CA ARG A 123 -21.33 4.60 -9.51
C ARG A 123 -21.32 6.04 -10.00
N LYS A 124 -20.32 6.82 -9.59
CA LYS A 124 -20.16 8.19 -10.07
C LYS A 124 -19.59 8.23 -11.47
N ARG A 125 -18.68 7.32 -11.78
CA ARG A 125 -17.99 7.32 -13.06
C ARG A 125 -18.82 6.74 -14.19
N PHE A 126 -19.57 5.68 -13.91
CA PHE A 126 -20.30 4.93 -14.94
C PHE A 126 -21.80 5.03 -14.76
N LYS A 127 -22.46 5.62 -15.77
CA LYS A 127 -23.91 5.63 -15.79
C LYS A 127 -24.42 4.20 -15.97
N GLY A 128 -25.40 3.79 -15.15
CA GLY A 128 -25.95 2.45 -15.22
C GLY A 128 -25.01 1.38 -14.70
N TRP A 129 -24.21 1.72 -13.70
CA TRP A 129 -23.23 0.80 -13.13
C TRP A 129 -23.84 -0.53 -12.71
N ASP A 130 -25.04 -0.52 -12.10
CA ASP A 130 -25.71 -1.74 -11.64
C ASP A 130 -26.19 -2.62 -12.79
N LYS A 131 -26.21 -2.10 -14.01
CA LYS A 131 -26.66 -2.84 -15.21
C LYS A 131 -25.49 -3.30 -16.07
N ARG A 132 -24.29 -3.34 -15.50
CA ARG A 132 -23.09 -3.72 -16.26
C ARG A 132 -23.00 -5.21 -16.57
N PHE A 133 -23.82 -6.00 -15.94
CA PHE A 133 -23.76 -7.47 -16.08
C PHE A 133 -24.22 -7.92 -17.46
N LYS A 134 -23.57 -8.97 -17.93
CA LYS A 134 -23.84 -9.56 -19.24
C LYS A 134 -24.89 -10.66 -19.15
#